data_39218622edf67cd4c8327164b8fbc809
#
_entry.id   39218622edf67cd4c8327164b8fbc809
#
_cell.length_a   1.000
_cell.length_b   1.000
_cell.length_c   1.000
_cell.angle_alpha   90.00
_cell.angle_beta   90.00
_cell.angle_gamma   90.00
#
_symmetry.space_group_name_H-M   'P 1'
#
loop_
_entity.id
_entity.type
_entity.pdbx_description
1 polymer ?
#
loop_
_entity_poly.entity_id
_entity_poly.type
_entity_poly.pdbx_seq_one_letter_code
_entity_poly.pdbx_strand_id
1 'polypeptide(L)'
;MMHPAADIRTLLQPGRRVHLAGIGGVSMCALAEVLQGMGLVVQGSDMTDSDTVRHLRSVGIEVAIGHSAENLKSCDAVIRTAAIHDGNPEIAGAIARGIPVYERAQAWGGIMRGYRNALCVSGTHGKTTTTSMAAHIFMAAQKDPTVMIGGTLPLLHAGYRVGQGDTIILESCEYCNSFLNFFPTVAVILNVHADHLDFFKDLADIEHSFHRFAELVPAGTGKVVVNWDDEGARAAVEGLDRPMFTYSVKDRDTDCYADNVAFFDGYGEFDIIIRGQRYAHVALHVPGKHNVSNALAAAAAAYLLGVDGSAVEAGLASFTGAGRRFEHKGVYHGAEVYDDYAHHPDELEALLNAVQPLPHKRLICAFQPHTYTRTAALFDDFVRVLRRPDKVILAEIYAAREKNELGISSRDLAAQIPHSVYCPTLEQVADELEKLAQPGDMIITVGAGDIYRAGEMLLKRGDAQ
;
A
#
# COMPACT_ATOMS: atom_id res chain seq x y z
N MET A 1 -18.17 -21.51 8.36
CA MET A 1 -18.82 -20.16 8.27
C MET A 1 -17.92 -19.17 8.99
N MET A 2 -17.53 -18.09 8.32
CA MET A 2 -16.78 -17.00 8.97
C MET A 2 -17.72 -16.23 9.91
N HIS A 3 -17.25 -15.89 11.10
CA HIS A 3 -17.99 -15.08 12.05
C HIS A 3 -17.94 -13.60 11.65
N PRO A 4 -18.99 -12.80 11.88
CA PRO A 4 -18.97 -11.36 11.61
C PRO A 4 -17.95 -10.64 12.51
N ALA A 5 -17.35 -9.56 12.00
CA ALA A 5 -16.33 -8.80 12.73
C ALA A 5 -16.80 -8.28 14.11
N ALA A 6 -18.12 -8.11 14.30
CA ALA A 6 -18.69 -7.72 15.58
C ALA A 6 -18.46 -8.76 16.69
N ASP A 7 -18.42 -10.04 16.34
CA ASP A 7 -18.27 -11.15 17.30
C ASP A 7 -16.80 -11.28 17.75
N ILE A 8 -15.85 -10.92 16.87
CA ILE A 8 -14.40 -11.02 17.18
C ILE A 8 -14.00 -10.15 18.38
N ARG A 9 -14.69 -9.04 18.66
CA ARG A 9 -14.40 -8.14 19.78
C ARG A 9 -14.42 -8.83 21.14
N THR A 10 -15.24 -9.84 21.30
CA THR A 10 -15.34 -10.62 22.56
C THR A 10 -14.08 -11.48 22.77
N LEU A 11 -13.35 -11.76 21.67
CA LEU A 11 -12.14 -12.56 21.66
C LEU A 11 -10.86 -11.68 21.66
N LEU A 12 -10.98 -10.40 21.28
CA LEU A 12 -9.87 -9.43 21.29
C LEU A 12 -9.74 -8.75 22.68
N GLN A 13 -9.63 -9.55 23.73
CA GLN A 13 -9.50 -9.11 25.12
C GLN A 13 -8.18 -9.58 25.72
N PRO A 14 -7.57 -8.80 26.66
CA PRO A 14 -6.36 -9.22 27.35
C PRO A 14 -6.48 -10.63 27.93
N GLY A 15 -5.40 -11.43 27.79
CA GLY A 15 -5.32 -12.81 28.25
C GLY A 15 -5.93 -13.86 27.32
N ARG A 16 -6.71 -13.49 26.29
CA ARG A 16 -7.17 -14.41 25.25
C ARG A 16 -6.01 -14.86 24.37
N ARG A 17 -6.07 -16.10 23.92
CA ARG A 17 -5.07 -16.69 23.05
C ARG A 17 -5.58 -16.76 21.61
N VAL A 18 -4.81 -16.20 20.69
CA VAL A 18 -5.14 -16.21 19.26
C VAL A 18 -4.02 -16.87 18.45
N HIS A 19 -4.40 -17.64 17.44
CA HIS A 19 -3.48 -18.27 16.49
C HIS A 19 -3.60 -17.58 15.13
N LEU A 20 -2.47 -17.09 14.60
CA LEU A 20 -2.41 -16.43 13.31
C LEU A 20 -1.80 -17.37 12.26
N ALA A 21 -2.61 -17.84 11.33
CA ALA A 21 -2.16 -18.66 10.21
C ALA A 21 -1.62 -17.78 9.07
N GLY A 22 -0.36 -18.00 8.64
CA GLY A 22 0.38 -17.14 7.71
C GLY A 22 0.90 -15.87 8.38
N ILE A 23 1.39 -16.00 9.62
CA ILE A 23 1.79 -14.88 10.49
C ILE A 23 2.97 -14.08 9.94
N GLY A 24 3.83 -14.67 9.10
CA GLY A 24 5.00 -14.01 8.51
C GLY A 24 4.69 -13.00 7.40
N GLY A 25 3.43 -12.92 6.94
CA GLY A 25 3.03 -11.89 5.98
C GLY A 25 3.07 -10.49 6.62
N VAL A 26 3.48 -9.46 5.86
CA VAL A 26 3.70 -8.08 6.35
C VAL A 26 2.54 -7.57 7.22
N SER A 27 1.31 -7.67 6.72
CA SER A 27 0.13 -7.18 7.45
C SER A 27 -0.35 -8.13 8.57
N MET A 28 0.03 -9.41 8.53
CA MET A 28 -0.24 -10.36 9.61
C MET A 28 0.74 -10.17 10.77
N CYS A 29 2.01 -9.87 10.47
CA CYS A 29 3.02 -9.50 11.45
C CYS A 29 2.59 -8.25 12.24
N ALA A 30 2.17 -7.21 11.53
CA ALA A 30 1.61 -6.00 12.14
C ALA A 30 0.44 -6.33 13.09
N LEU A 31 -0.49 -7.16 12.62
CA LEU A 31 -1.64 -7.60 13.43
C LEU A 31 -1.19 -8.36 14.69
N ALA A 32 -0.20 -9.26 14.55
CA ALA A 32 0.32 -10.05 15.67
C ALA A 32 0.86 -9.16 16.81
N GLU A 33 1.66 -8.15 16.47
CA GLU A 33 2.22 -7.23 17.47
C GLU A 33 1.18 -6.28 18.05
N VAL A 34 0.22 -5.78 17.25
CA VAL A 34 -0.90 -5.00 17.78
C VAL A 34 -1.70 -5.82 18.79
N LEU A 35 -2.05 -7.07 18.48
CA LEU A 35 -2.79 -7.95 19.38
C LEU A 35 -1.98 -8.26 20.66
N GLN A 36 -0.66 -8.49 20.53
CA GLN A 36 0.22 -8.67 21.68
C GLN A 36 0.26 -7.39 22.54
N GLY A 37 0.39 -6.21 21.92
CA GLY A 37 0.34 -4.91 22.61
C GLY A 37 -1.00 -4.65 23.32
N MET A 38 -2.10 -5.24 22.84
CA MET A 38 -3.40 -5.22 23.51
C MET A 38 -3.49 -6.25 24.67
N GLY A 39 -2.42 -7.00 24.95
CA GLY A 39 -2.38 -7.97 26.04
C GLY A 39 -2.91 -9.37 25.70
N LEU A 40 -3.10 -9.70 24.41
CA LEU A 40 -3.44 -11.06 23.99
C LEU A 40 -2.19 -11.95 23.99
N VAL A 41 -2.40 -13.24 24.16
CA VAL A 41 -1.36 -14.26 23.94
C VAL A 41 -1.42 -14.66 22.46
N VAL A 42 -0.41 -14.21 21.70
CA VAL A 42 -0.35 -14.43 20.25
C VAL A 42 0.58 -15.60 19.95
N GLN A 43 0.14 -16.50 19.09
CA GLN A 43 0.93 -17.56 18.48
C GLN A 43 0.58 -17.65 16.98
N GLY A 44 1.39 -18.34 16.19
CA GLY A 44 1.03 -18.50 14.78
C GLY A 44 1.91 -19.50 14.04
N SER A 45 1.69 -19.57 12.74
CA SER A 45 2.43 -20.43 11.81
C SER A 45 2.71 -19.73 10.50
N ASP A 46 3.79 -20.14 9.85
CA ASP A 46 4.10 -19.75 8.47
C ASP A 46 4.83 -20.89 7.75
N MET A 47 4.78 -20.88 6.42
CA MET A 47 5.50 -21.90 5.62
C MET A 47 7.01 -21.64 5.56
N THR A 48 7.44 -20.38 5.77
CA THR A 48 8.82 -19.94 5.57
C THR A 48 9.41 -19.33 6.85
N ASP A 49 10.64 -19.70 7.17
CA ASP A 49 11.41 -19.04 8.24
C ASP A 49 12.03 -17.73 7.72
N SER A 50 11.16 -16.73 7.50
CA SER A 50 11.52 -15.41 6.99
C SER A 50 12.11 -14.51 8.09
N ASP A 51 12.69 -13.36 7.67
CA ASP A 51 13.13 -12.31 8.61
C ASP A 51 11.97 -11.82 9.48
N THR A 52 10.77 -11.72 8.94
CA THR A 52 9.55 -11.36 9.66
C THR A 52 9.22 -12.39 10.74
N VAL A 53 9.34 -13.69 10.45
CA VAL A 53 9.11 -14.76 11.43
C VAL A 53 10.18 -14.72 12.52
N ARG A 54 11.45 -14.50 12.17
CA ARG A 54 12.54 -14.34 13.14
C ARG A 54 12.33 -13.12 14.04
N HIS A 55 11.87 -12.00 13.46
CA HIS A 55 11.49 -10.81 14.23
C HIS A 55 10.37 -11.12 15.24
N LEU A 56 9.27 -11.76 14.82
CA LEU A 56 8.16 -12.12 15.71
C LEU A 56 8.61 -13.00 16.88
N ARG A 57 9.49 -13.97 16.62
CA ARG A 57 10.09 -14.79 17.68
C ARG A 57 10.95 -13.96 18.64
N SER A 58 11.69 -12.97 18.14
CA SER A 58 12.52 -12.09 18.98
C SER A 58 11.72 -11.22 19.93
N VAL A 59 10.47 -10.87 19.57
CA VAL A 59 9.54 -10.14 20.44
C VAL A 59 8.63 -11.06 21.28
N GLY A 60 8.95 -12.37 21.31
CA GLY A 60 8.30 -13.34 22.20
C GLY A 60 7.03 -13.99 21.66
N ILE A 61 6.74 -13.88 20.37
CA ILE A 61 5.62 -14.56 19.72
C ILE A 61 6.07 -15.94 19.23
N GLU A 62 5.36 -16.99 19.65
CA GLU A 62 5.64 -18.35 19.23
C GLU A 62 5.18 -18.59 17.79
N VAL A 63 6.11 -18.96 16.90
CA VAL A 63 5.80 -19.24 15.48
C VAL A 63 6.28 -20.61 15.07
N ALA A 64 5.36 -21.47 14.63
CA ALA A 64 5.65 -22.78 14.03
C ALA A 64 5.95 -22.61 12.53
N ILE A 65 6.84 -23.46 11.99
CA ILE A 65 7.09 -23.58 10.56
C ILE A 65 6.31 -24.76 10.01
N GLY A 66 5.55 -24.52 8.95
CA GLY A 66 4.58 -25.47 8.39
C GLY A 66 3.21 -25.38 9.07
N HIS A 67 2.18 -25.76 8.32
CA HIS A 67 0.81 -25.78 8.82
C HIS A 67 0.41 -27.17 9.32
N SER A 68 -0.01 -27.28 10.60
CA SER A 68 -0.52 -28.48 11.22
C SER A 68 -1.62 -28.16 12.22
N ALA A 69 -2.65 -29.01 12.31
CA ALA A 69 -3.67 -28.89 13.34
C ALA A 69 -3.12 -28.94 14.78
N GLU A 70 -1.93 -29.47 14.96
CA GLU A 70 -1.21 -29.51 16.25
C GLU A 70 -0.70 -28.12 16.67
N ASN A 71 -0.46 -27.21 15.73
CA ASN A 71 -0.04 -25.84 16.01
C ASN A 71 -1.11 -25.05 16.78
N LEU A 72 -2.38 -25.45 16.67
CA LEU A 72 -3.49 -24.71 17.28
C LEU A 72 -3.48 -24.74 18.81
N LYS A 73 -2.75 -25.67 19.44
CA LYS A 73 -2.71 -25.79 20.92
C LYS A 73 -4.06 -25.44 21.56
N SER A 74 -4.08 -24.71 22.67
CA SER A 74 -5.29 -24.10 23.23
C SER A 74 -5.40 -22.67 22.73
N CYS A 75 -6.23 -22.38 21.72
CA CYS A 75 -6.52 -21.02 21.27
C CYS A 75 -8.04 -20.74 21.26
N ASP A 76 -8.40 -19.48 21.51
CA ASP A 76 -9.77 -19.00 21.55
C ASP A 76 -10.28 -18.66 20.15
N ALA A 77 -9.37 -18.30 19.23
CA ALA A 77 -9.68 -17.96 17.83
C ALA A 77 -8.50 -18.22 16.91
N VAL A 78 -8.80 -18.47 15.65
CA VAL A 78 -7.81 -18.47 14.56
C VAL A 78 -8.07 -17.28 13.65
N ILE A 79 -7.00 -16.55 13.29
CA ILE A 79 -7.03 -15.46 12.32
C ILE A 79 -6.16 -15.87 11.15
N ARG A 80 -6.68 -15.78 9.92
CA ARG A 80 -5.96 -16.18 8.71
C ARG A 80 -5.78 -15.03 7.73
N THR A 81 -4.73 -15.12 6.92
CA THR A 81 -4.64 -14.32 5.69
C THR A 81 -5.57 -14.90 4.60
N ALA A 82 -6.03 -14.06 3.68
CA ALA A 82 -6.84 -14.50 2.52
C ALA A 82 -6.14 -15.55 1.65
N ALA A 83 -4.82 -15.67 1.73
CA ALA A 83 -4.03 -16.69 1.01
C ALA A 83 -4.23 -18.11 1.54
N ILE A 84 -4.78 -18.26 2.74
CA ILE A 84 -4.98 -19.57 3.40
C ILE A 84 -6.45 -19.94 3.32
N HIS A 85 -6.75 -21.04 2.62
CA HIS A 85 -8.11 -21.52 2.36
C HIS A 85 -8.57 -22.56 3.39
N ASP A 86 -9.84 -22.94 3.35
CA ASP A 86 -10.46 -23.88 4.30
C ASP A 86 -9.83 -25.28 4.32
N GLY A 87 -9.18 -25.69 3.21
CA GLY A 87 -8.44 -26.95 3.12
C GLY A 87 -7.10 -26.97 3.87
N ASN A 88 -6.64 -25.84 4.43
CA ASN A 88 -5.43 -25.79 5.25
C ASN A 88 -5.63 -26.61 6.54
N PRO A 89 -4.66 -27.45 6.96
CA PRO A 89 -4.80 -28.31 8.15
C PRO A 89 -5.14 -27.57 9.45
N GLU A 90 -4.68 -26.34 9.62
CA GLU A 90 -5.00 -25.52 10.80
C GLU A 90 -6.44 -25.03 10.75
N ILE A 91 -6.89 -24.54 9.59
CA ILE A 91 -8.26 -24.05 9.41
C ILE A 91 -9.25 -25.21 9.55
N ALA A 92 -8.99 -26.34 8.88
CA ALA A 92 -9.82 -27.55 9.02
C ALA A 92 -9.84 -28.06 10.47
N GLY A 93 -8.68 -28.05 11.15
CA GLY A 93 -8.54 -28.43 12.56
C GLY A 93 -9.29 -27.50 13.51
N ALA A 94 -9.28 -26.20 13.26
CA ALA A 94 -10.03 -25.21 14.02
C ALA A 94 -11.55 -25.43 13.88
N ILE A 95 -12.02 -25.59 12.64
CA ILE A 95 -13.45 -25.87 12.34
C ILE A 95 -13.90 -27.16 13.06
N ALA A 96 -13.11 -28.24 12.97
CA ALA A 96 -13.43 -29.52 13.61
C ALA A 96 -13.48 -29.42 15.15
N ARG A 97 -12.73 -28.51 15.76
CA ARG A 97 -12.72 -28.25 17.21
C ARG A 97 -13.72 -27.17 17.64
N GLY A 98 -14.50 -26.57 16.72
CA GLY A 98 -15.42 -25.48 17.02
C GLY A 98 -14.74 -24.17 17.39
N ILE A 99 -13.45 -24.00 17.02
CA ILE A 99 -12.70 -22.76 17.24
C ILE A 99 -13.08 -21.79 16.12
N PRO A 100 -13.53 -20.55 16.44
CA PRO A 100 -13.90 -19.58 15.42
C PRO A 100 -12.71 -19.16 14.56
N VAL A 101 -12.93 -19.06 13.25
CA VAL A 101 -11.95 -18.64 12.26
C VAL A 101 -12.37 -17.31 11.68
N TYR A 102 -11.45 -16.35 11.68
CA TYR A 102 -11.64 -15.00 11.15
C TYR A 102 -10.64 -14.68 10.07
N GLU A 103 -11.01 -13.79 9.18
CA GLU A 103 -10.11 -13.15 8.26
C GLU A 103 -9.34 -12.00 8.96
N ARG A 104 -8.12 -11.73 8.50
CA ARG A 104 -7.30 -10.60 8.97
C ARG A 104 -8.06 -9.27 8.98
N ALA A 105 -8.84 -8.99 7.92
CA ALA A 105 -9.60 -7.75 7.82
C ALA A 105 -10.69 -7.64 8.92
N GLN A 106 -11.30 -8.75 9.33
CA GLN A 106 -12.26 -8.78 10.43
C GLN A 106 -11.58 -8.47 11.78
N ALA A 107 -10.35 -8.96 11.96
CA ALA A 107 -9.59 -8.65 13.18
C ALA A 107 -9.25 -7.16 13.26
N TRP A 108 -8.77 -6.56 12.17
CA TRP A 108 -8.53 -5.12 12.11
C TRP A 108 -9.81 -4.32 12.34
N GLY A 109 -10.93 -4.72 11.75
CA GLY A 109 -12.23 -4.10 12.01
C GLY A 109 -12.65 -4.18 13.48
N GLY A 110 -12.39 -5.32 14.14
CA GLY A 110 -12.63 -5.47 15.58
C GLY A 110 -11.76 -4.54 16.42
N ILE A 111 -10.48 -4.42 16.09
CA ILE A 111 -9.51 -3.52 16.76
C ILE A 111 -9.93 -2.06 16.60
N MET A 112 -10.27 -1.63 15.38
CA MET A 112 -10.66 -0.25 15.08
C MET A 112 -11.77 0.29 15.98
N ARG A 113 -12.70 -0.54 16.37
CA ARG A 113 -13.83 -0.15 17.23
C ARG A 113 -13.43 0.26 18.65
N GLY A 114 -12.18 0.01 19.03
CA GLY A 114 -11.57 0.49 20.28
C GLY A 114 -11.04 1.92 20.19
N TYR A 115 -10.93 2.50 19.00
CA TYR A 115 -10.39 3.84 18.76
C TYR A 115 -11.52 4.86 18.56
N ARG A 116 -11.30 6.09 19.07
CA ARG A 116 -12.22 7.21 18.85
C ARG A 116 -12.20 7.66 17.40
N ASN A 117 -11.01 7.70 16.82
CA ASN A 117 -10.75 8.17 15.49
C ASN A 117 -10.18 7.00 14.64
N ALA A 118 -10.90 6.59 13.63
CA ALA A 118 -10.48 5.54 12.70
C ALA A 118 -10.42 6.13 11.28
N LEU A 119 -9.20 6.44 10.82
CA LEU A 119 -8.91 6.92 9.48
C LEU A 119 -8.61 5.73 8.57
N CYS A 120 -9.42 5.56 7.53
CA CYS A 120 -9.25 4.53 6.51
C CYS A 120 -8.94 5.19 5.17
N VAL A 121 -7.77 4.88 4.59
CA VAL A 121 -7.36 5.42 3.29
C VAL A 121 -7.54 4.35 2.22
N SER A 122 -8.46 4.59 1.29
CA SER A 122 -8.78 3.70 0.17
C SER A 122 -8.59 4.38 -1.19
N GLY A 123 -8.58 3.58 -2.24
CA GLY A 123 -8.43 4.01 -3.63
C GLY A 123 -7.68 2.94 -4.42
N THR A 124 -7.81 2.92 -5.71
CA THR A 124 -7.04 1.99 -6.56
C THR A 124 -5.56 2.27 -6.41
N HIS A 125 -5.15 3.55 -6.44
CA HIS A 125 -3.76 4.00 -6.35
C HIS A 125 -3.55 5.02 -5.22
N GLY A 126 -2.30 5.18 -4.76
CA GLY A 126 -1.91 6.21 -3.78
C GLY A 126 -2.16 5.87 -2.32
N LYS A 127 -2.80 4.76 -1.99
CA LYS A 127 -3.14 4.33 -0.61
C LYS A 127 -1.94 4.39 0.33
N THR A 128 -0.87 3.68 0.01
CA THR A 128 0.35 3.58 0.83
C THR A 128 0.97 4.96 1.08
N THR A 129 1.11 5.77 0.04
CA THR A 129 1.69 7.11 0.13
C THR A 129 0.84 8.03 1.00
N THR A 130 -0.47 8.07 0.78
CA THR A 130 -1.40 8.91 1.56
C THR A 130 -1.47 8.47 3.02
N THR A 131 -1.52 7.15 3.28
CA THR A 131 -1.49 6.61 4.65
C THR A 131 -0.18 6.97 5.36
N SER A 132 0.94 6.92 4.64
CA SER A 132 2.26 7.32 5.15
C SER A 132 2.33 8.82 5.45
N MET A 133 1.83 9.68 4.55
CA MET A 133 1.72 11.13 4.78
C MET A 133 0.85 11.43 6.00
N ALA A 134 -0.31 10.76 6.14
CA ALA A 134 -1.15 10.90 7.33
C ALA A 134 -0.41 10.46 8.60
N ALA A 135 0.33 9.35 8.58
CA ALA A 135 1.14 8.91 9.71
C ALA A 135 2.16 9.99 10.13
N HIS A 136 2.90 10.59 9.18
CA HIS A 136 3.83 11.68 9.45
C HIS A 136 3.13 12.89 10.08
N ILE A 137 1.97 13.31 9.56
CA ILE A 137 1.18 14.42 10.08
C ILE A 137 0.75 14.15 11.53
N PHE A 138 0.18 12.98 11.82
CA PHE A 138 -0.30 12.64 13.16
C PHE A 138 0.85 12.44 14.15
N MET A 139 2.01 11.96 13.71
CA MET A 139 3.23 11.91 14.52
C MET A 139 3.75 13.32 14.82
N ALA A 140 3.81 14.22 13.85
CA ALA A 140 4.18 15.62 14.05
C ALA A 140 3.21 16.34 14.99
N ALA A 141 1.92 16.01 14.93
CA ALA A 141 0.89 16.50 15.86
C ALA A 141 0.95 15.86 17.26
N GLN A 142 1.90 14.97 17.52
CA GLN A 142 2.06 14.25 18.80
C GLN A 142 0.80 13.47 19.23
N LYS A 143 0.03 12.96 18.26
CA LYS A 143 -1.21 12.20 18.50
C LYS A 143 -0.97 10.72 18.80
N ASP A 144 0.28 10.26 18.69
CA ASP A 144 0.68 8.88 18.98
C ASP A 144 -0.23 7.80 18.33
N PRO A 145 -0.43 7.83 17.00
CA PRO A 145 -1.39 6.97 16.34
C PRO A 145 -0.92 5.51 16.27
N THR A 146 -1.89 4.58 16.27
CA THR A 146 -1.67 3.23 15.74
C THR A 146 -1.79 3.30 14.22
N VAL A 147 -0.84 2.71 13.50
CA VAL A 147 -0.75 2.83 12.03
C VAL A 147 -0.54 1.46 11.41
N MET A 148 -1.21 1.19 10.29
CA MET A 148 -0.94 0.03 9.43
C MET A 148 -0.90 0.48 7.96
N ILE A 149 0.23 0.23 7.32
CA ILE A 149 0.57 0.62 5.95
C ILE A 149 0.88 -0.64 5.15
N GLY A 150 0.55 -0.66 3.88
CA GLY A 150 0.84 -1.79 2.97
C GLY A 150 2.33 -1.93 2.56
N GLY A 151 3.18 -1.02 3.00
CA GLY A 151 4.62 -1.00 2.73
C GLY A 151 5.41 -0.59 3.97
N THR A 152 6.73 -0.50 3.85
CA THR A 152 7.61 -0.02 4.93
C THR A 152 7.67 1.52 4.91
N LEU A 153 7.60 2.13 6.09
CA LEU A 153 7.80 3.58 6.26
C LEU A 153 9.12 3.82 7.00
N PRO A 154 10.08 4.56 6.42
CA PRO A 154 11.38 4.83 7.05
C PRO A 154 11.25 5.40 8.46
N LEU A 155 10.31 6.32 8.68
CA LEU A 155 10.00 6.91 10.00
C LEU A 155 9.71 5.87 11.07
N LEU A 156 9.08 4.75 10.71
CA LEU A 156 8.65 3.70 11.62
C LEU A 156 9.60 2.49 11.63
N HIS A 157 10.53 2.40 10.66
CA HIS A 157 11.33 1.21 10.35
C HIS A 157 10.49 -0.06 10.14
N ALA A 158 9.19 0.10 9.85
CA ALA A 158 8.20 -0.96 9.70
C ALA A 158 7.03 -0.50 8.82
N GLY A 159 6.14 -1.42 8.47
CA GLY A 159 4.84 -1.11 7.84
C GLY A 159 3.73 -0.82 8.85
N TYR A 160 4.05 -0.70 10.14
CA TYR A 160 3.06 -0.50 11.20
C TYR A 160 3.67 0.15 12.43
N ARG A 161 2.80 0.66 13.30
CA ARG A 161 3.13 1.19 14.61
C ARG A 161 1.98 0.92 15.58
N VAL A 162 2.29 0.52 16.80
CA VAL A 162 1.34 0.47 17.91
C VAL A 162 1.47 1.74 18.73
N GLY A 163 0.50 2.63 18.64
CA GLY A 163 0.43 3.88 19.41
C GLY A 163 -0.45 3.74 20.65
N GLN A 164 -0.34 4.72 21.56
CA GLN A 164 -1.19 4.83 22.75
C GLN A 164 -2.28 5.91 22.61
N GLY A 165 -2.32 6.58 21.45
CA GLY A 165 -3.32 7.60 21.15
C GLY A 165 -4.70 7.02 20.83
N ASP A 166 -5.67 7.90 20.66
CA ASP A 166 -7.07 7.58 20.36
C ASP A 166 -7.35 7.42 18.86
N THR A 167 -6.30 7.44 18.04
CA THR A 167 -6.39 7.42 16.57
C THR A 167 -5.72 6.19 15.98
N ILE A 168 -6.43 5.53 15.07
CA ILE A 168 -5.89 4.46 14.21
C ILE A 168 -5.97 4.89 12.74
N ILE A 169 -4.89 4.64 11.99
CA ILE A 169 -4.74 4.99 10.57
C ILE A 169 -4.46 3.70 9.80
N LEU A 170 -5.37 3.30 8.92
CA LEU A 170 -5.27 2.04 8.18
C LEU A 170 -5.30 2.26 6.68
N GLU A 171 -4.35 1.68 5.98
CA GLU A 171 -4.46 1.44 4.54
C GLU A 171 -5.57 0.42 4.28
N SER A 172 -6.53 0.77 3.42
CA SER A 172 -7.79 0.05 3.25
C SER A 172 -7.91 -0.47 1.82
N CYS A 173 -7.54 -1.74 1.63
CA CYS A 173 -7.53 -2.39 0.32
C CYS A 173 -8.94 -2.87 -0.06
N GLU A 174 -9.34 -2.56 -1.29
CA GLU A 174 -10.61 -2.96 -1.92
C GLU A 174 -10.63 -4.44 -2.32
N TYR A 175 -9.47 -5.04 -2.58
CA TYR A 175 -9.38 -6.41 -3.06
C TYR A 175 -10.08 -7.40 -2.13
N CYS A 176 -10.88 -8.29 -2.72
CA CYS A 176 -11.76 -9.22 -2.01
C CYS A 176 -12.72 -8.53 -1.02
N ASN A 177 -13.08 -7.26 -1.26
CA ASN A 177 -13.93 -6.48 -0.35
C ASN A 177 -13.38 -6.40 1.09
N SER A 178 -12.07 -6.49 1.27
CA SER A 178 -11.44 -6.55 2.59
C SER A 178 -11.78 -5.34 3.45
N PHE A 179 -11.81 -4.12 2.86
CA PHE A 179 -12.13 -2.87 3.55
C PHE A 179 -13.57 -2.80 4.07
N LEU A 180 -14.49 -3.63 3.56
CA LEU A 180 -15.87 -3.69 4.05
C LEU A 180 -16.00 -4.31 5.45
N ASN A 181 -14.91 -4.85 6.00
CA ASN A 181 -14.85 -5.30 7.38
C ASN A 181 -14.44 -4.18 8.35
N PHE A 182 -14.15 -2.96 7.85
CA PHE A 182 -13.66 -1.85 8.65
C PHE A 182 -14.80 -0.98 9.19
N PHE A 183 -14.48 -0.13 10.15
CA PHE A 183 -15.41 0.78 10.82
C PHE A 183 -14.82 2.20 10.86
N PRO A 184 -14.68 2.87 9.70
CA PRO A 184 -14.08 4.19 9.63
C PRO A 184 -14.94 5.26 10.30
N THR A 185 -14.30 6.20 11.01
CA THR A 185 -14.91 7.49 11.37
C THR A 185 -14.62 8.54 10.30
N VAL A 186 -13.48 8.38 9.61
CA VAL A 186 -13.12 9.12 8.39
C VAL A 186 -12.69 8.09 7.33
N ALA A 187 -13.39 8.04 6.21
CA ALA A 187 -13.04 7.26 5.04
C ALA A 187 -12.50 8.18 3.95
N VAL A 188 -11.36 7.85 3.36
CA VAL A 188 -10.77 8.57 2.23
C VAL A 188 -10.90 7.73 0.97
N ILE A 189 -11.39 8.31 -0.11
CA ILE A 189 -11.44 7.71 -1.45
C ILE A 189 -10.57 8.56 -2.38
N LEU A 190 -9.41 8.01 -2.77
CA LEU A 190 -8.41 8.71 -3.57
C LEU A 190 -8.75 8.69 -5.07
N ASN A 191 -9.11 7.54 -5.57
CA ASN A 191 -9.47 7.27 -6.96
C ASN A 191 -10.12 5.89 -7.08
N VAL A 192 -10.90 5.67 -8.14
CA VAL A 192 -11.54 4.39 -8.43
C VAL A 192 -11.36 4.07 -9.92
N HIS A 193 -10.49 3.12 -10.21
CA HIS A 193 -10.17 2.67 -11.56
C HIS A 193 -10.35 1.15 -11.69
N ALA A 194 -10.37 0.67 -12.92
CA ALA A 194 -10.46 -0.76 -13.20
C ALA A 194 -9.16 -1.48 -12.78
N ASP A 195 -9.22 -2.22 -11.69
CA ASP A 195 -8.17 -3.13 -11.21
C ASP A 195 -8.81 -4.35 -10.56
N HIS A 196 -8.01 -5.39 -10.28
CA HIS A 196 -8.49 -6.62 -9.64
C HIS A 196 -9.69 -7.28 -10.34
N LEU A 197 -9.67 -7.29 -11.69
CA LEU A 197 -10.72 -7.90 -12.52
C LEU A 197 -10.76 -9.44 -12.43
N ASP A 198 -9.84 -10.03 -11.69
CA ASP A 198 -9.91 -11.42 -11.22
C ASP A 198 -10.94 -11.63 -10.10
N PHE A 199 -11.31 -10.56 -9.41
CA PHE A 199 -12.30 -10.55 -8.34
C PHE A 199 -13.56 -9.73 -8.68
N PHE A 200 -13.38 -8.51 -9.18
CA PHE A 200 -14.48 -7.64 -9.60
C PHE A 200 -14.88 -7.93 -11.05
N LYS A 201 -16.17 -7.80 -11.31
CA LYS A 201 -16.73 -8.04 -12.64
C LYS A 201 -16.34 -6.95 -13.65
N ASP A 202 -16.43 -5.70 -13.24
CA ASP A 202 -16.20 -4.51 -14.05
C ASP A 202 -16.00 -3.26 -13.15
N LEU A 203 -15.77 -2.10 -13.76
CA LEU A 203 -15.61 -0.83 -13.03
C LEU A 203 -16.83 -0.48 -12.18
N ALA A 204 -18.04 -0.71 -12.68
CA ALA A 204 -19.26 -0.43 -11.92
C ALA A 204 -19.38 -1.27 -10.64
N ASP A 205 -18.90 -2.52 -10.66
CA ASP A 205 -18.83 -3.37 -9.47
C ASP A 205 -17.80 -2.85 -8.46
N ILE A 206 -16.68 -2.31 -8.94
CA ILE A 206 -15.67 -1.63 -8.11
C ILE A 206 -16.26 -0.37 -7.48
N GLU A 207 -16.88 0.51 -8.26
CA GLU A 207 -17.54 1.74 -7.78
C GLU A 207 -18.60 1.42 -6.72
N HIS A 208 -19.41 0.37 -6.95
CA HIS A 208 -20.39 -0.10 -5.96
C HIS A 208 -19.71 -0.59 -4.67
N SER A 209 -18.57 -1.26 -4.76
CA SER A 209 -17.81 -1.69 -3.58
C SER A 209 -17.30 -0.49 -2.77
N PHE A 210 -16.77 0.56 -3.43
CA PHE A 210 -16.36 1.80 -2.78
C PHE A 210 -17.55 2.57 -2.19
N HIS A 211 -18.71 2.55 -2.84
CA HIS A 211 -19.96 3.11 -2.29
C HIS A 211 -20.30 2.45 -0.95
N ARG A 212 -20.32 1.13 -0.91
CA ARG A 212 -20.55 0.37 0.33
C ARG A 212 -19.51 0.66 1.41
N PHE A 213 -18.25 0.86 1.03
CA PHE A 213 -17.21 1.27 1.98
C PHE A 213 -17.49 2.67 2.56
N ALA A 214 -17.91 3.64 1.74
CA ALA A 214 -18.30 4.96 2.20
C ALA A 214 -19.52 4.92 3.14
N GLU A 215 -20.48 4.01 2.91
CA GLU A 215 -21.64 3.80 3.78
C GLU A 215 -21.28 3.30 5.19
N LEU A 216 -20.09 2.71 5.40
CA LEU A 216 -19.62 2.27 6.72
C LEU A 216 -19.36 3.45 7.67
N VAL A 217 -19.15 4.64 7.14
CA VAL A 217 -18.96 5.86 7.92
C VAL A 217 -20.25 6.19 8.69
N PRO A 218 -20.18 6.46 10.01
CA PRO A 218 -21.37 6.77 10.80
C PRO A 218 -22.14 7.99 10.27
N ALA A 219 -23.44 7.83 10.04
CA ALA A 219 -24.30 8.92 9.63
C ALA A 219 -24.27 10.08 10.66
N GLY A 220 -24.10 11.29 10.18
CA GLY A 220 -24.12 12.51 11.00
C GLY A 220 -22.80 12.87 11.70
N THR A 221 -21.97 11.93 12.11
CA THR A 221 -20.71 12.19 12.84
C THR A 221 -19.45 11.88 12.03
N GLY A 222 -19.49 10.87 11.18
CA GLY A 222 -18.37 10.52 10.31
C GLY A 222 -18.28 11.38 9.06
N LYS A 223 -17.18 11.27 8.33
CA LYS A 223 -16.91 12.01 7.10
C LYS A 223 -16.30 11.11 6.03
N VAL A 224 -16.73 11.34 4.77
CA VAL A 224 -16.10 10.73 3.59
C VAL A 224 -15.29 11.81 2.88
N VAL A 225 -13.98 11.65 2.82
CA VAL A 225 -13.06 12.53 2.08
C VAL A 225 -12.93 11.99 0.66
N VAL A 226 -13.28 12.80 -0.34
CA VAL A 226 -13.39 12.36 -1.73
C VAL A 226 -12.57 13.23 -2.66
N ASN A 227 -11.78 12.60 -3.51
CA ASN A 227 -11.08 13.27 -4.60
C ASN A 227 -12.08 13.71 -5.67
N TRP A 228 -12.27 15.03 -5.78
CA TRP A 228 -13.22 15.58 -6.76
C TRP A 228 -12.66 15.66 -8.18
N ASP A 229 -11.34 15.49 -8.33
CA ASP A 229 -10.69 15.42 -9.64
C ASP A 229 -10.87 14.05 -10.31
N ASP A 230 -11.22 13.00 -9.54
CA ASP A 230 -11.35 11.63 -10.03
C ASP A 230 -12.81 11.27 -10.32
N GLU A 231 -13.08 10.84 -11.55
CA GLU A 231 -14.43 10.55 -12.03
C GLU A 231 -15.03 9.32 -11.32
N GLY A 232 -14.23 8.25 -11.17
CA GLY A 232 -14.68 7.04 -10.48
C GLY A 232 -14.92 7.26 -8.98
N ALA A 233 -14.11 8.10 -8.33
CA ALA A 233 -14.36 8.48 -6.93
C ALA A 233 -15.67 9.26 -6.76
N ARG A 234 -15.99 10.18 -7.71
CA ARG A 234 -17.29 10.87 -7.72
C ARG A 234 -18.45 9.91 -7.96
N ALA A 235 -18.31 9.00 -8.93
CA ALA A 235 -19.33 7.99 -9.22
C ALA A 235 -19.59 7.08 -8.01
N ALA A 236 -18.53 6.68 -7.32
CA ALA A 236 -18.64 5.84 -6.13
C ALA A 236 -19.41 6.48 -4.97
N VAL A 237 -19.53 7.81 -4.92
CA VAL A 237 -20.26 8.52 -3.86
C VAL A 237 -21.57 9.15 -4.34
N GLU A 238 -21.96 8.91 -5.58
CA GLU A 238 -23.25 9.41 -6.09
C GLU A 238 -24.41 8.83 -5.28
N GLY A 239 -25.32 9.72 -4.80
CA GLY A 239 -26.46 9.34 -3.98
C GLY A 239 -26.11 8.91 -2.54
N LEU A 240 -24.87 9.02 -2.10
CA LEU A 240 -24.43 8.65 -0.75
C LEU A 240 -25.07 9.55 0.33
N ASP A 241 -25.79 8.94 1.27
CA ASP A 241 -26.34 9.63 2.45
C ASP A 241 -25.32 9.65 3.61
N ARG A 242 -24.17 10.31 3.38
CA ARG A 242 -23.13 10.56 4.39
C ARG A 242 -22.51 11.94 4.22
N PRO A 243 -22.05 12.60 5.29
CA PRO A 243 -21.38 13.88 5.16
C PRO A 243 -20.07 13.71 4.37
N MET A 244 -19.97 14.40 3.24
CA MET A 244 -18.78 14.43 2.39
C MET A 244 -17.89 15.64 2.72
N PHE A 245 -16.61 15.50 2.44
CA PHE A 245 -15.60 16.55 2.43
C PHE A 245 -14.78 16.37 1.15
N THR A 246 -14.96 17.27 0.21
CA THR A 246 -14.33 17.17 -1.12
C THR A 246 -12.96 17.80 -1.15
N TYR A 247 -12.04 17.23 -1.93
CA TYR A 247 -10.76 17.87 -2.19
C TYR A 247 -10.40 17.82 -3.68
N SER A 248 -9.62 18.80 -4.14
CA SER A 248 -9.20 18.91 -5.54
C SER A 248 -7.87 19.64 -5.68
N VAL A 249 -7.08 19.26 -6.68
CA VAL A 249 -5.92 20.03 -7.15
C VAL A 249 -6.34 21.10 -8.16
N LYS A 250 -7.48 20.92 -8.85
CA LYS A 250 -7.92 21.74 -9.98
C LYS A 250 -9.08 22.67 -9.66
N ASP A 251 -10.03 22.21 -8.82
CA ASP A 251 -11.29 22.87 -8.55
C ASP A 251 -11.28 23.55 -7.18
N ARG A 252 -11.45 24.88 -7.18
CA ARG A 252 -11.48 25.71 -5.96
C ARG A 252 -12.84 25.73 -5.27
N ASP A 253 -13.88 25.16 -5.87
CA ASP A 253 -15.23 25.09 -5.29
C ASP A 253 -15.37 23.87 -4.34
N THR A 254 -14.25 23.19 -4.04
CA THR A 254 -14.19 22.08 -3.08
C THR A 254 -13.88 22.55 -1.66
N ASP A 255 -14.16 21.69 -0.64
CA ASP A 255 -13.86 21.99 0.76
C ASP A 255 -12.36 22.19 1.02
N CYS A 256 -11.51 21.47 0.29
CA CYS A 256 -10.06 21.53 0.39
C CYS A 256 -9.44 21.57 -1.01
N TYR A 257 -8.56 22.52 -1.28
CA TYR A 257 -7.90 22.59 -2.58
C TYR A 257 -6.45 23.10 -2.47
N ALA A 258 -5.66 22.80 -3.52
CA ALA A 258 -4.31 23.35 -3.66
C ALA A 258 -4.37 24.72 -4.34
N ASP A 259 -3.67 25.70 -3.79
CA ASP A 259 -3.44 27.01 -4.41
C ASP A 259 -1.95 27.28 -4.58
N ASN A 260 -1.59 28.20 -5.49
CA ASN A 260 -0.19 28.59 -5.75
C ASN A 260 0.72 27.39 -6.10
N VAL A 261 0.21 26.39 -6.80
CA VAL A 261 0.95 25.15 -7.10
C VAL A 261 2.10 25.45 -8.05
N ALA A 262 3.33 25.22 -7.60
CA ALA A 262 4.55 25.28 -8.37
C ALA A 262 5.32 23.96 -8.31
N PHE A 263 6.15 23.70 -9.31
CA PHE A 263 7.01 22.51 -9.33
C PHE A 263 8.47 22.94 -9.57
N PHE A 264 9.35 22.50 -8.67
CA PHE A 264 10.79 22.71 -8.77
C PHE A 264 11.45 21.33 -8.88
N ASP A 265 12.09 21.06 -10.01
CA ASP A 265 12.69 19.75 -10.31
C ASP A 265 11.73 18.57 -10.00
N GLY A 266 10.45 18.70 -10.37
CA GLY A 266 9.44 17.65 -10.16
C GLY A 266 8.81 17.61 -8.77
N TYR A 267 9.31 18.38 -7.80
CA TYR A 267 8.76 18.46 -6.43
C TYR A 267 7.72 19.58 -6.33
N GLY A 268 6.58 19.27 -5.74
CA GLY A 268 5.47 20.23 -5.61
C GLY A 268 5.61 21.13 -4.39
N GLU A 269 5.41 22.45 -4.60
CA GLU A 269 5.22 23.45 -3.54
C GLU A 269 3.87 24.13 -3.74
N PHE A 270 3.06 24.23 -2.68
CA PHE A 270 1.68 24.74 -2.76
C PHE A 270 1.11 25.14 -1.41
N ASP A 271 0.07 25.94 -1.43
CA ASP A 271 -0.76 26.23 -0.29
C ASP A 271 -1.96 25.27 -0.23
N ILE A 272 -2.28 24.73 0.94
CA ILE A 272 -3.51 24.00 1.23
C ILE A 272 -4.54 24.98 1.73
N ILE A 273 -5.64 25.11 1.00
CA ILE A 273 -6.77 25.96 1.39
C ILE A 273 -7.91 25.05 1.86
N ILE A 274 -8.43 25.29 3.06
CA ILE A 274 -9.61 24.58 3.59
C ILE A 274 -10.70 25.59 3.89
N ARG A 275 -11.86 25.42 3.27
CA ARG A 275 -13.02 26.32 3.42
C ARG A 275 -12.66 27.80 3.22
N GLY A 276 -11.86 28.06 2.17
CA GLY A 276 -11.43 29.39 1.79
C GLY A 276 -10.35 30.03 2.66
N GLN A 277 -9.79 29.31 3.63
CA GLN A 277 -8.69 29.79 4.47
C GLN A 277 -7.43 28.97 4.24
N ARG A 278 -6.29 29.65 4.18
CA ARG A 278 -4.99 28.96 4.13
C ARG A 278 -4.78 28.17 5.42
N TYR A 279 -4.66 26.86 5.26
CA TYR A 279 -4.48 25.92 6.37
C TYR A 279 -3.02 25.53 6.58
N ALA A 280 -2.28 25.32 5.49
CA ALA A 280 -0.87 24.93 5.52
C ALA A 280 -0.14 25.41 4.26
N HIS A 281 1.18 25.57 4.35
CA HIS A 281 2.07 25.69 3.20
C HIS A 281 2.96 24.46 3.13
N VAL A 282 3.08 23.86 1.96
CA VAL A 282 3.72 22.56 1.80
C VAL A 282 4.75 22.60 0.67
N ALA A 283 5.99 22.18 0.98
CA ALA A 283 6.99 21.79 0.01
C ALA A 283 7.24 20.29 0.15
N LEU A 284 6.88 19.51 -0.86
CA LEU A 284 7.03 18.05 -0.84
C LEU A 284 8.45 17.63 -1.15
N HIS A 285 8.93 16.57 -0.49
CA HIS A 285 10.19 15.89 -0.78
C HIS A 285 10.02 14.59 -1.57
N VAL A 286 8.83 14.38 -2.15
CA VAL A 286 8.54 13.30 -3.09
C VAL A 286 8.04 13.88 -4.41
N PRO A 287 8.55 13.41 -5.56
CA PRO A 287 8.22 14.01 -6.86
C PRO A 287 6.84 13.58 -7.35
N GLY A 288 6.30 14.35 -8.30
CA GLY A 288 5.12 14.00 -9.05
C GLY A 288 3.84 14.72 -8.62
N LYS A 289 3.05 15.10 -9.62
CA LYS A 289 1.78 15.86 -9.44
C LYS A 289 0.75 15.08 -8.60
N HIS A 290 0.73 13.75 -8.70
CA HIS A 290 -0.16 12.89 -7.93
C HIS A 290 0.09 13.00 -6.42
N ASN A 291 1.32 13.33 -6.00
CA ASN A 291 1.65 13.51 -4.58
C ASN A 291 1.08 14.80 -3.98
N VAL A 292 0.78 15.81 -4.79
CA VAL A 292 -0.01 16.98 -4.35
C VAL A 292 -1.42 16.53 -3.95
N SER A 293 -2.08 15.71 -4.77
CA SER A 293 -3.40 15.14 -4.47
C SER A 293 -3.37 14.24 -3.22
N ASN A 294 -2.35 13.38 -3.09
CA ASN A 294 -2.16 12.53 -1.90
C ASN A 294 -1.99 13.37 -0.62
N ALA A 295 -1.22 14.46 -0.70
CA ALA A 295 -1.01 15.38 0.42
C ALA A 295 -2.30 16.13 0.82
N LEU A 296 -3.11 16.58 -0.17
CA LEU A 296 -4.42 17.18 0.09
C LEU A 296 -5.34 16.20 0.81
N ALA A 297 -5.40 14.94 0.37
CA ALA A 297 -6.21 13.91 1.00
C ALA A 297 -5.81 13.66 2.46
N ALA A 298 -4.50 13.55 2.73
CA ALA A 298 -3.97 13.38 4.08
C ALA A 298 -4.25 14.59 4.96
N ALA A 299 -4.08 15.81 4.43
CA ALA A 299 -4.35 17.06 5.14
C ALA A 299 -5.85 17.26 5.44
N ALA A 300 -6.73 16.96 4.48
CA ALA A 300 -8.17 17.00 4.67
C ALA A 300 -8.64 16.05 5.78
N ALA A 301 -8.13 14.80 5.78
CA ALA A 301 -8.41 13.85 6.85
C ALA A 301 -7.88 14.32 8.21
N ALA A 302 -6.68 14.88 8.24
CA ALA A 302 -6.05 15.43 9.45
C ALA A 302 -6.86 16.62 10.02
N TYR A 303 -7.31 17.54 9.16
CA TYR A 303 -8.18 18.67 9.52
C TYR A 303 -9.47 18.18 10.20
N LEU A 304 -10.15 17.19 9.60
CA LEU A 304 -11.39 16.62 10.13
C LEU A 304 -11.20 15.94 11.49
N LEU A 305 -9.98 15.49 11.81
CA LEU A 305 -9.61 14.88 13.07
C LEU A 305 -8.92 15.86 14.05
N GLY A 306 -9.02 17.18 13.77
CA GLY A 306 -8.59 18.22 14.66
C GLY A 306 -7.06 18.35 14.78
N VAL A 307 -6.33 18.09 13.72
CA VAL A 307 -4.88 18.38 13.62
C VAL A 307 -4.71 19.80 13.08
N ASP A 308 -3.77 20.55 13.63
CA ASP A 308 -3.47 21.93 13.20
C ASP A 308 -2.64 21.98 11.92
N GLY A 309 -2.77 23.06 11.15
CA GLY A 309 -2.05 23.27 9.90
C GLY A 309 -0.52 23.20 10.04
N SER A 310 0.02 23.72 11.15
CA SER A 310 1.47 23.64 11.44
C SER A 310 1.99 22.21 11.57
N ALA A 311 1.19 21.28 12.10
CA ALA A 311 1.53 19.88 12.17
C ALA A 311 1.43 19.21 10.78
N VAL A 312 0.52 19.68 9.93
CA VAL A 312 0.44 19.23 8.52
C VAL A 312 1.68 19.69 7.76
N GLU A 313 2.11 20.94 7.90
CA GLU A 313 3.36 21.47 7.31
C GLU A 313 4.57 20.62 7.75
N ALA A 314 4.75 20.44 9.05
CA ALA A 314 5.86 19.69 9.62
C ALA A 314 5.85 18.20 9.19
N GLY A 315 4.67 17.57 9.22
CA GLY A 315 4.49 16.17 8.83
C GLY A 315 4.80 15.93 7.37
N LEU A 316 4.27 16.73 6.46
CA LEU A 316 4.51 16.62 5.02
C LEU A 316 5.94 16.97 4.63
N ALA A 317 6.55 17.98 5.29
CA ALA A 317 7.96 18.31 5.09
C ALA A 317 8.91 17.19 5.56
N SER A 318 8.51 16.39 6.56
CA SER A 318 9.31 15.24 7.02
C SER A 318 9.14 13.99 6.17
N PHE A 319 8.15 13.95 5.27
CA PHE A 319 7.87 12.80 4.44
C PHE A 319 8.80 12.74 3.23
N THR A 320 9.68 11.75 3.20
CA THR A 320 10.67 11.52 2.11
C THR A 320 10.35 10.31 1.25
N GLY A 321 9.16 9.72 1.42
CA GLY A 321 8.69 8.56 0.69
C GLY A 321 8.38 7.35 1.57
N ALA A 322 7.81 6.33 0.97
CA ALA A 322 7.58 5.02 1.57
C ALA A 322 8.44 3.99 0.83
N GLY A 323 8.74 2.89 1.49
CA GLY A 323 9.50 1.81 0.87
C GLY A 323 8.86 1.33 -0.42
N ARG A 324 9.68 1.14 -1.43
CA ARG A 324 9.26 0.77 -2.77
C ARG A 324 8.29 1.75 -3.44
N ARG A 325 8.35 3.05 -3.11
CA ARG A 325 7.60 4.15 -3.77
C ARG A 325 8.58 5.23 -4.17
N PHE A 326 9.20 5.06 -5.33
CA PHE A 326 10.34 5.84 -5.81
C PHE A 326 11.43 5.93 -4.72
N GLU A 327 11.72 4.79 -4.11
CA GLU A 327 12.69 4.67 -3.02
C GLU A 327 14.12 4.76 -3.57
N HIS A 328 14.90 5.74 -3.10
CA HIS A 328 16.31 5.81 -3.42
C HIS A 328 17.06 4.69 -2.70
N LYS A 329 17.75 3.84 -3.47
CA LYS A 329 18.47 2.66 -2.95
C LYS A 329 19.97 2.90 -2.81
N GLY A 330 20.53 3.87 -3.55
CA GLY A 330 21.95 4.19 -3.54
C GLY A 330 22.48 4.65 -4.90
N VAL A 331 23.80 4.71 -5.02
CA VAL A 331 24.50 5.17 -6.23
C VAL A 331 25.44 4.06 -6.72
N TYR A 332 25.36 3.71 -7.99
CA TYR A 332 26.26 2.76 -8.65
C TYR A 332 27.10 3.48 -9.71
N HIS A 333 28.41 3.65 -9.47
CA HIS A 333 29.33 4.32 -10.39
C HIS A 333 28.84 5.67 -10.95
N GLY A 334 28.12 6.45 -10.10
CA GLY A 334 27.55 7.76 -10.48
C GLY A 334 26.19 7.68 -11.19
N ALA A 335 25.56 6.51 -11.25
CA ALA A 335 24.16 6.32 -11.61
C ALA A 335 23.32 6.21 -10.33
N GLU A 336 22.21 6.96 -10.25
CA GLU A 336 21.27 6.90 -9.15
C GLU A 336 20.36 5.68 -9.30
N VAL A 337 20.18 4.87 -8.24
CA VAL A 337 19.37 3.66 -8.25
C VAL A 337 18.15 3.82 -7.37
N TYR A 338 16.99 3.60 -7.96
CA TYR A 338 15.67 3.68 -7.29
C TYR A 338 14.90 2.37 -7.41
N ASP A 339 13.92 2.16 -6.52
CA ASP A 339 12.93 1.08 -6.62
C ASP A 339 11.51 1.62 -6.53
N ASP A 340 10.60 1.07 -7.33
CA ASP A 340 9.18 1.41 -7.29
C ASP A 340 8.30 0.17 -7.41
N TYR A 341 7.21 0.17 -6.69
CA TYR A 341 6.23 -0.93 -6.64
C TYR A 341 5.23 -0.92 -7.79
N ALA A 342 5.28 0.07 -8.67
CA ALA A 342 4.34 0.22 -9.79
C ALA A 342 4.26 -1.07 -10.62
N HIS A 343 3.06 -1.54 -10.88
CA HIS A 343 2.79 -2.80 -11.56
C HIS A 343 1.54 -2.74 -12.46
N HIS A 344 0.86 -1.60 -12.50
CA HIS A 344 -0.21 -1.26 -13.43
C HIS A 344 0.29 -0.22 -14.42
N PRO A 345 -0.16 -0.20 -15.70
CA PRO A 345 0.27 0.80 -16.68
C PRO A 345 0.07 2.25 -16.21
N ASP A 346 -1.04 2.57 -15.52
CA ASP A 346 -1.31 3.91 -15.00
C ASP A 346 -0.31 4.31 -13.90
N GLU A 347 0.09 3.37 -13.04
CA GLU A 347 1.13 3.60 -12.03
C GLU A 347 2.49 3.84 -12.68
N LEU A 348 2.84 3.02 -13.70
CA LEU A 348 4.05 3.22 -14.50
C LEU A 348 4.06 4.58 -15.19
N GLU A 349 2.94 4.99 -15.77
CA GLU A 349 2.81 6.29 -16.43
C GLU A 349 2.96 7.43 -15.41
N ALA A 350 2.35 7.32 -14.23
CA ALA A 350 2.50 8.28 -13.14
C ALA A 350 3.94 8.37 -12.66
N LEU A 351 4.62 7.22 -12.47
CA LEU A 351 6.04 7.17 -12.12
C LEU A 351 6.91 7.86 -13.19
N LEU A 352 6.75 7.50 -14.46
CA LEU A 352 7.53 8.08 -15.56
C LEU A 352 7.28 9.59 -15.70
N ASN A 353 6.05 10.06 -15.47
CA ASN A 353 5.74 11.49 -15.42
C ASN A 353 6.42 12.20 -14.24
N ALA A 354 6.53 11.53 -13.09
CA ALA A 354 7.15 12.09 -11.90
C ALA A 354 8.68 12.20 -12.04
N VAL A 355 9.32 11.24 -12.71
CA VAL A 355 10.78 11.20 -12.81
C VAL A 355 11.33 12.00 -14.01
N GLN A 356 10.50 12.22 -15.04
CA GLN A 356 10.93 12.95 -16.24
C GLN A 356 11.53 14.35 -15.96
N PRO A 357 11.01 15.17 -15.03
CA PRO A 357 11.59 16.48 -14.72
C PRO A 357 12.82 16.41 -13.79
N LEU A 358 13.13 15.24 -13.22
CA LEU A 358 14.28 15.09 -12.32
C LEU A 358 15.60 15.10 -13.12
N PRO A 359 16.70 15.61 -12.56
CA PRO A 359 17.99 15.62 -13.23
C PRO A 359 18.49 14.20 -13.53
N HIS A 360 18.62 13.85 -14.79
CA HIS A 360 19.25 12.60 -15.25
C HIS A 360 19.67 12.71 -16.72
N LYS A 361 20.64 11.89 -17.15
CA LYS A 361 21.05 11.81 -18.56
C LYS A 361 20.22 10.81 -19.35
N ARG A 362 20.00 9.62 -18.78
CA ARG A 362 19.18 8.56 -19.36
C ARG A 362 18.35 7.93 -18.25
N LEU A 363 17.14 7.51 -18.59
CA LEU A 363 16.27 6.72 -17.75
C LEU A 363 16.33 5.24 -18.16
N ILE A 364 16.84 4.39 -17.27
CA ILE A 364 16.90 2.93 -17.44
C ILE A 364 15.85 2.30 -16.53
N CYS A 365 14.87 1.64 -17.11
CA CYS A 365 13.78 0.98 -16.38
C CYS A 365 13.95 -0.54 -16.43
N ALA A 366 14.19 -1.18 -15.29
CA ALA A 366 14.14 -2.64 -15.14
C ALA A 366 12.76 -3.03 -14.61
N PHE A 367 11.90 -3.56 -15.47
CA PHE A 367 10.50 -3.84 -15.16
C PHE A 367 10.23 -5.34 -15.05
N GLN A 368 9.49 -5.74 -14.00
CA GLN A 368 8.94 -7.09 -13.81
C GLN A 368 7.42 -7.03 -13.83
N PRO A 369 6.75 -7.51 -14.88
CA PRO A 369 5.30 -7.64 -14.89
C PRO A 369 4.82 -8.54 -13.76
N HIS A 370 3.65 -8.24 -13.20
CA HIS A 370 3.07 -8.99 -12.09
C HIS A 370 1.76 -9.65 -12.52
N THR A 371 1.72 -10.98 -12.45
CA THR A 371 0.68 -11.91 -12.88
C THR A 371 0.51 -12.02 -14.42
N TYR A 372 0.21 -13.23 -14.86
CA TYR A 372 0.01 -13.50 -16.30
C TYR A 372 -1.29 -12.88 -16.82
N THR A 373 -2.36 -12.94 -16.01
CA THR A 373 -3.68 -12.41 -16.38
C THR A 373 -3.65 -10.90 -16.58
N ARG A 374 -3.04 -10.14 -15.65
CA ARG A 374 -2.90 -8.68 -15.78
C ARG A 374 -2.00 -8.33 -16.98
N THR A 375 -0.88 -9.04 -17.15
CA THR A 375 0.04 -8.77 -18.25
C THR A 375 -0.64 -8.96 -19.59
N ALA A 376 -1.46 -10.00 -19.75
CA ALA A 376 -2.21 -10.26 -20.97
C ALA A 376 -3.33 -9.22 -21.19
N ALA A 377 -4.09 -8.90 -20.15
CA ALA A 377 -5.23 -7.96 -20.25
C ALA A 377 -4.79 -6.53 -20.60
N LEU A 378 -3.62 -6.09 -20.13
CA LEU A 378 -3.10 -4.73 -20.28
C LEU A 378 -1.85 -4.68 -21.18
N PHE A 379 -1.68 -5.66 -22.06
CA PHE A 379 -0.47 -5.84 -22.87
C PHE A 379 -0.11 -4.58 -23.67
N ASP A 380 -1.05 -4.05 -24.42
CA ASP A 380 -0.84 -2.89 -25.30
C ASP A 380 -0.53 -1.62 -24.49
N ASP A 381 -1.14 -1.46 -23.31
CA ASP A 381 -0.85 -0.35 -22.40
C ASP A 381 0.56 -0.45 -21.82
N PHE A 382 1.01 -1.64 -21.43
CA PHE A 382 2.40 -1.85 -21.03
C PHE A 382 3.37 -1.50 -22.15
N VAL A 383 3.09 -1.96 -23.37
CA VAL A 383 3.93 -1.63 -24.55
C VAL A 383 3.97 -0.12 -24.78
N ARG A 384 2.83 0.57 -24.69
CA ARG A 384 2.72 2.02 -24.85
C ARG A 384 3.57 2.77 -23.82
N VAL A 385 3.45 2.42 -22.56
CA VAL A 385 4.12 3.14 -21.47
C VAL A 385 5.61 2.85 -21.41
N LEU A 386 6.00 1.58 -21.59
CA LEU A 386 7.41 1.15 -21.52
C LEU A 386 8.25 1.56 -22.75
N ARG A 387 7.68 2.21 -23.76
CA ARG A 387 8.45 2.86 -24.83
C ARG A 387 9.07 4.20 -24.43
N ARG A 388 8.72 4.75 -23.27
CA ARG A 388 9.14 6.08 -22.82
C ARG A 388 10.56 6.13 -22.24
N PRO A 389 11.02 5.14 -21.42
CA PRO A 389 12.39 5.11 -20.94
C PRO A 389 13.42 4.95 -22.09
N ASP A 390 14.63 5.46 -21.90
CA ASP A 390 15.73 5.32 -22.89
C ASP A 390 16.17 3.87 -23.06
N LYS A 391 16.10 3.08 -21.98
CA LYS A 391 16.39 1.63 -21.97
C LYS A 391 15.38 0.91 -21.08
N VAL A 392 14.96 -0.27 -21.52
CA VAL A 392 14.06 -1.13 -20.77
C VAL A 392 14.68 -2.52 -20.64
N ILE A 393 14.75 -3.03 -19.43
CA ILE A 393 15.13 -4.41 -19.12
C ILE A 393 13.87 -5.11 -18.58
N LEU A 394 13.46 -6.19 -19.20
CA LEU A 394 12.26 -6.94 -18.81
C LEU A 394 12.66 -8.24 -18.12
N ALA A 395 12.39 -8.34 -16.83
CA ALA A 395 12.45 -9.61 -16.10
C ALA A 395 11.26 -10.50 -16.48
N GLU A 396 11.35 -11.82 -16.23
CA GLU A 396 10.20 -12.70 -16.44
C GLU A 396 9.04 -12.35 -15.51
N ILE A 397 7.81 -12.60 -15.96
CA ILE A 397 6.58 -12.30 -15.23
C ILE A 397 6.62 -12.95 -13.84
N TYR A 398 6.40 -12.14 -12.80
CA TYR A 398 6.21 -12.65 -11.45
C TYR A 398 4.82 -13.30 -11.33
N ALA A 399 4.80 -14.62 -11.28
CA ALA A 399 3.56 -15.40 -11.32
C ALA A 399 2.63 -15.20 -10.13
N ALA A 400 3.18 -14.79 -8.96
CA ALA A 400 2.46 -14.76 -7.68
C ALA A 400 1.77 -16.11 -7.38
N ARG A 401 0.46 -16.21 -7.59
CA ARG A 401 -0.33 -17.43 -7.35
C ARG A 401 -0.85 -18.07 -8.64
N GLU A 402 -0.57 -17.46 -9.78
CA GLU A 402 -1.09 -17.91 -11.07
C GLU A 402 -0.20 -19.01 -11.69
N LYS A 403 -0.82 -19.83 -12.51
CA LYS A 403 -0.15 -20.69 -13.48
C LYS A 403 -0.24 -20.06 -14.85
N ASN A 404 0.79 -20.20 -15.66
CA ASN A 404 0.81 -19.65 -17.01
C ASN A 404 -0.04 -20.48 -17.98
N GLU A 405 -1.36 -20.34 -17.89
CA GLU A 405 -2.31 -21.00 -18.81
C GLU A 405 -2.45 -20.24 -20.14
N LEU A 406 -2.04 -18.96 -20.16
CA LEU A 406 -2.13 -18.09 -21.35
C LEU A 406 -0.91 -18.20 -22.26
N GLY A 407 0.17 -18.83 -21.81
CA GLY A 407 1.42 -18.97 -22.57
C GLY A 407 2.16 -17.65 -22.82
N ILE A 408 1.86 -16.59 -22.06
CA ILE A 408 2.48 -15.27 -22.19
C ILE A 408 3.78 -15.18 -21.40
N SER A 409 4.75 -14.41 -21.92
CA SER A 409 6.04 -14.15 -21.27
C SER A 409 6.43 -12.68 -21.45
N SER A 410 7.29 -12.17 -20.58
CA SER A 410 7.89 -10.84 -20.76
C SER A 410 8.68 -10.70 -22.06
N ARG A 411 9.08 -11.82 -22.69
CA ARG A 411 9.69 -11.85 -24.02
C ARG A 411 8.74 -11.26 -25.08
N ASP A 412 7.44 -11.50 -24.94
CA ASP A 412 6.43 -11.00 -25.88
C ASP A 412 6.32 -9.47 -25.80
N LEU A 413 6.40 -8.90 -24.58
CA LEU A 413 6.51 -7.44 -24.38
C LEU A 413 7.80 -6.90 -25.00
N ALA A 414 8.94 -7.56 -24.74
CA ALA A 414 10.24 -7.13 -25.27
C ALA A 414 10.25 -7.07 -26.80
N ALA A 415 9.57 -8.00 -27.47
CA ALA A 415 9.46 -8.01 -28.92
C ALA A 415 8.73 -6.79 -29.50
N GLN A 416 7.91 -6.08 -28.69
CA GLN A 416 7.12 -4.91 -29.10
C GLN A 416 7.70 -3.58 -28.63
N ILE A 417 8.69 -3.60 -27.71
CA ILE A 417 9.28 -2.41 -27.13
C ILE A 417 10.69 -2.17 -27.70
N PRO A 418 10.89 -1.11 -28.51
CA PRO A 418 12.21 -0.77 -29.02
C PRO A 418 13.22 -0.56 -27.88
N HIS A 419 14.47 -0.96 -28.10
CA HIS A 419 15.56 -0.82 -27.13
C HIS A 419 15.36 -1.55 -25.79
N SER A 420 14.51 -2.57 -25.77
CA SER A 420 14.35 -3.45 -24.64
C SER A 420 15.22 -4.70 -24.73
N VAL A 421 15.53 -5.26 -23.55
CA VAL A 421 16.24 -6.53 -23.40
C VAL A 421 15.43 -7.42 -22.45
N TYR A 422 15.18 -8.67 -22.84
CA TYR A 422 14.58 -9.66 -21.96
C TYR A 422 15.64 -10.42 -21.18
N CYS A 423 15.53 -10.41 -19.87
CA CYS A 423 16.41 -11.11 -18.92
C CYS A 423 15.58 -12.02 -18.02
N PRO A 424 15.59 -13.35 -18.22
CA PRO A 424 14.71 -14.27 -17.50
C PRO A 424 14.99 -14.40 -16.00
N THR A 425 16.18 -14.03 -15.52
CA THR A 425 16.51 -14.09 -14.08
C THR A 425 16.97 -12.73 -13.55
N LEU A 426 16.86 -12.54 -12.23
CA LEU A 426 17.27 -11.28 -11.57
C LEU A 426 18.79 -11.04 -11.68
N GLU A 427 19.59 -12.11 -11.70
CA GLU A 427 21.04 -12.04 -11.91
C GLU A 427 21.34 -11.47 -13.29
N GLN A 428 20.65 -11.95 -14.34
CA GLN A 428 20.82 -11.41 -15.69
C GLN A 428 20.34 -9.98 -15.83
N VAL A 429 19.27 -9.58 -15.08
CA VAL A 429 18.85 -8.17 -14.98
C VAL A 429 19.98 -7.34 -14.38
N ALA A 430 20.57 -7.79 -13.25
CA ALA A 430 21.68 -7.09 -12.61
C ALA A 430 22.93 -7.02 -13.52
N ASP A 431 23.25 -8.09 -14.26
CA ASP A 431 24.34 -8.14 -15.24
C ASP A 431 24.14 -7.10 -16.37
N GLU A 432 22.90 -6.97 -16.83
CA GLU A 432 22.59 -6.04 -17.92
C GLU A 432 22.56 -4.59 -17.40
N LEU A 433 22.06 -4.33 -16.18
CA LEU A 433 22.14 -3.04 -15.53
C LEU A 433 23.60 -2.59 -15.35
N GLU A 434 24.48 -3.52 -14.90
CA GLU A 434 25.92 -3.24 -14.74
C GLU A 434 26.59 -2.82 -16.04
N LYS A 435 26.29 -3.48 -17.16
CA LYS A 435 26.81 -3.15 -18.50
C LYS A 435 26.33 -1.80 -19.01
N LEU A 436 25.08 -1.43 -18.69
CA LEU A 436 24.45 -0.22 -19.22
C LEU A 436 24.74 1.02 -18.39
N ALA A 437 24.92 0.89 -17.07
CA ALA A 437 25.05 1.99 -16.13
C ALA A 437 26.19 2.93 -16.47
N GLN A 438 25.90 4.24 -16.51
CA GLN A 438 26.88 5.31 -16.72
C GLN A 438 26.63 6.45 -15.74
N PRO A 439 27.67 7.25 -15.42
CA PRO A 439 27.50 8.39 -14.52
C PRO A 439 26.46 9.38 -15.03
N GLY A 440 25.49 9.69 -14.17
CA GLY A 440 24.35 10.56 -14.42
C GLY A 440 23.10 9.85 -14.95
N ASP A 441 23.11 8.52 -15.08
CA ASP A 441 21.89 7.77 -15.37
C ASP A 441 20.98 7.68 -14.13
N MET A 442 19.70 7.55 -14.38
CA MET A 442 18.71 7.13 -13.40
C MET A 442 18.28 5.70 -13.73
N ILE A 443 18.52 4.79 -12.81
CA ILE A 443 18.12 3.38 -12.88
C ILE A 443 16.95 3.17 -11.94
N ILE A 444 15.84 2.61 -12.44
CA ILE A 444 14.67 2.30 -11.62
C ILE A 444 14.33 0.83 -11.79
N THR A 445 14.31 0.07 -10.69
CA THR A 445 13.68 -1.26 -10.65
C THR A 445 12.20 -1.09 -10.36
N VAL A 446 11.33 -1.68 -11.18
CA VAL A 446 9.88 -1.43 -11.13
C VAL A 446 9.10 -2.73 -11.16
N GLY A 447 8.19 -2.91 -10.21
CA GLY A 447 7.29 -4.07 -10.15
C GLY A 447 6.91 -4.50 -8.74
N ALA A 448 5.75 -5.16 -8.59
CA ALA A 448 5.26 -5.66 -7.30
C ALA A 448 5.95 -6.96 -6.83
N GLY A 449 6.71 -7.60 -7.70
CA GLY A 449 7.47 -8.83 -7.40
C GLY A 449 8.81 -8.54 -6.69
N ASP A 450 9.81 -9.31 -7.06
CA ASP A 450 11.13 -9.31 -6.41
C ASP A 450 12.22 -8.57 -7.22
N ILE A 451 11.84 -7.82 -8.24
CA ILE A 451 12.76 -7.07 -9.12
C ILE A 451 13.70 -6.11 -8.36
N TYR A 452 13.28 -5.56 -7.23
CA TYR A 452 14.09 -4.71 -6.38
C TYR A 452 15.44 -5.34 -6.01
N ARG A 453 15.49 -6.69 -5.92
CA ARG A 453 16.72 -7.42 -5.63
C ARG A 453 17.77 -7.26 -6.72
N ALA A 454 17.38 -7.07 -7.98
CA ALA A 454 18.35 -6.82 -9.04
C ALA A 454 19.08 -5.47 -8.84
N GLY A 455 18.37 -4.43 -8.37
CA GLY A 455 18.98 -3.16 -7.95
C GLY A 455 19.93 -3.32 -6.75
N GLU A 456 19.52 -4.12 -5.75
CA GLU A 456 20.37 -4.43 -4.59
C GLU A 456 21.61 -5.24 -4.97
N MET A 457 21.49 -6.20 -5.93
CA MET A 457 22.64 -6.93 -6.46
C MET A 457 23.61 -6.00 -7.18
N LEU A 458 23.09 -5.05 -7.97
CA LEU A 458 23.91 -4.05 -8.66
C LEU A 458 24.72 -3.22 -7.65
N LEU A 459 24.06 -2.66 -6.62
CA LEU A 459 24.70 -1.85 -5.59
C LEU A 459 25.79 -2.62 -4.83
N LYS A 460 25.54 -3.86 -4.43
CA LYS A 460 26.53 -4.73 -3.76
C LYS A 460 27.78 -4.98 -4.60
N ARG A 461 27.68 -5.01 -5.92
CA ARG A 461 28.84 -5.14 -6.82
C ARG A 461 29.70 -3.87 -6.83
N GLY A 462 29.06 -2.69 -6.68
CA GLY A 462 29.77 -1.42 -6.54
C GLY A 462 30.56 -1.28 -5.24
N ASP A 463 30.01 -1.82 -4.14
CA ASP A 463 30.66 -1.82 -2.82
C ASP A 463 31.85 -2.79 -2.73
N ALA A 464 31.93 -3.75 -3.64
CA ALA A 464 32.96 -4.80 -3.66
C ALA A 464 34.19 -4.46 -4.53
N GLN A 465 34.16 -3.33 -5.25
CA GLN A 465 35.25 -2.79 -6.07
C GLN A 465 35.91 -1.59 -5.39
#